data_9bfe4b5b727184d016c4c81d6dd217bd
#
_entry.id   9bfe4b5b727184d016c4c81d6dd217bd
#
_cell.length_a   1.000
_cell.length_b   1.000
_cell.length_c   1.000
_cell.angle_alpha   90.00
_cell.angle_beta   90.00
_cell.angle_gamma   90.00
#
_symmetry.space_group_name_H-M   'P 1'
#
loop_
_entity.id
_entity.type
_entity.pdbx_description
1 polymer ?
#
loop_
_entity_poly.entity_id
_entity_poly.type
_entity_poly.pdbx_seq_one_letter_code
_entity_poly.pdbx_strand_id
1 'polypeptide(L)'
;AESTLRSILSNRAARAPIADTTDLFTLNGQTYQRINNVTNITYHVCHSSRQPHHGSLIDGGANGGMSGSDVQVIKTTLCKADVTGLAEHAVKDLQISTVAGLIETSSGPSIGIFHQYAHLGTGKTIHSTNQLKSFGVEVKDTPHNLCGCQRLHHPDGYAIPLSIRNGLPYMDMHPPTDSDMDSYPHVLFTSDETWDPSSLDDEYTVLDMDIEAQDLVP
;
A
#
# COMPACT_ATOMS: atom_id res chain seq x y z
N ALA A 1 21.98 -19.83 -7.35
CA ALA A 1 20.73 -19.53 -8.08
C ALA A 1 19.85 -20.78 -8.23
N GLU A 2 20.41 -21.94 -8.60
CA GLU A 2 19.63 -23.19 -8.76
C GLU A 2 19.08 -23.75 -7.44
N SER A 3 19.82 -23.60 -6.33
CA SER A 3 19.36 -24.07 -5.01
C SER A 3 18.15 -23.29 -4.49
N THR A 4 18.06 -22.00 -4.80
CA THR A 4 16.95 -21.14 -4.38
C THR A 4 15.66 -21.45 -5.14
N LEU A 5 15.77 -21.75 -6.43
CA LEU A 5 14.63 -22.18 -7.27
C LEU A 5 14.08 -23.54 -6.81
N ARG A 6 14.94 -24.48 -6.44
CA ARG A 6 14.51 -25.78 -5.90
C ARG A 6 13.81 -25.65 -4.55
N SER A 7 14.24 -24.74 -3.68
CA SER A 7 13.59 -24.46 -2.40
C SER A 7 12.19 -23.86 -2.58
N ILE A 8 12.02 -22.96 -3.54
CA ILE A 8 10.71 -22.35 -3.86
C ILE A 8 9.75 -23.39 -4.46
N LEU A 9 10.26 -24.28 -5.32
CA LEU A 9 9.46 -25.35 -5.93
C LEU A 9 9.11 -26.46 -4.93
N SER A 10 9.99 -26.81 -4.00
CA SER A 10 9.71 -27.81 -2.95
C SER A 10 8.68 -27.30 -1.92
N ASN A 11 8.69 -26.02 -1.58
CA ASN A 11 7.65 -25.42 -0.73
C ASN A 11 6.28 -25.30 -1.40
N ARG A 12 6.22 -25.25 -2.72
CA ARG A 12 4.96 -25.35 -3.46
C ARG A 12 4.42 -26.77 -3.53
N ALA A 13 5.30 -27.79 -3.55
CA ALA A 13 4.90 -29.19 -3.60
C ALA A 13 4.34 -29.73 -2.26
N ALA A 14 4.58 -29.03 -1.13
CA ALA A 14 4.07 -29.42 0.19
C ALA A 14 2.64 -28.92 0.47
N ARG A 15 1.94 -28.34 -0.53
CA ARG A 15 0.56 -27.86 -0.38
C ARG A 15 -0.43 -28.82 -1.05
N ALA A 16 -1.20 -29.46 -0.17
CA ALA A 16 -2.50 -30.08 -0.32
C ALA A 16 -2.55 -31.51 -0.88
N PRO A 17 -3.38 -32.39 -0.28
CA PRO A 17 -3.76 -33.65 -0.88
C PRO A 17 -4.56 -33.34 -2.15
N ILE A 18 -4.19 -34.01 -3.24
CA ILE A 18 -4.90 -33.96 -4.52
C ILE A 18 -6.33 -34.47 -4.27
N ALA A 19 -7.29 -33.59 -4.40
CA ALA A 19 -8.70 -33.93 -4.33
C ALA A 19 -9.12 -34.75 -5.57
N ASP A 20 -10.09 -35.59 -5.34
CA ASP A 20 -10.73 -36.56 -6.22
C ASP A 20 -10.97 -36.04 -7.65
N THR A 21 -10.67 -36.87 -8.64
CA THR A 21 -10.55 -36.57 -10.08
C THR A 21 -11.89 -36.39 -10.84
N THR A 22 -13.00 -36.16 -10.16
CA THR A 22 -14.34 -36.22 -10.76
C THR A 22 -14.91 -34.89 -11.27
N ASP A 23 -14.23 -33.77 -11.09
CA ASP A 23 -14.77 -32.45 -11.49
C ASP A 23 -13.94 -31.76 -12.58
N LEU A 24 -13.84 -32.43 -13.73
CA LEU A 24 -13.28 -31.84 -14.95
C LEU A 24 -14.43 -31.29 -15.81
N PHE A 25 -14.28 -30.08 -16.33
CA PHE A 25 -15.15 -29.53 -17.35
C PHE A 25 -14.37 -29.02 -18.55
N THR A 26 -14.94 -29.08 -19.74
CA THR A 26 -14.30 -28.62 -20.97
C THR A 26 -14.96 -27.33 -21.45
N LEU A 27 -14.14 -26.31 -21.70
CA LEU A 27 -14.56 -25.05 -22.30
C LEU A 27 -13.62 -24.70 -23.45
N ASN A 28 -14.19 -24.41 -24.64
CA ASN A 28 -13.43 -24.07 -25.86
C ASN A 28 -12.33 -25.09 -26.22
N GLY A 29 -12.59 -26.39 -26.01
CA GLY A 29 -11.66 -27.48 -26.31
C GLY A 29 -10.53 -27.67 -25.29
N GLN A 30 -10.49 -26.89 -24.23
CA GLN A 30 -9.55 -27.06 -23.12
C GLN A 30 -10.26 -27.62 -21.88
N THR A 31 -9.58 -28.55 -21.18
CA THR A 31 -10.11 -29.19 -19.99
C THR A 31 -9.61 -28.46 -18.75
N TYR A 32 -10.52 -28.09 -17.86
CA TYR A 32 -10.29 -27.40 -16.60
C TYR A 32 -10.77 -28.27 -15.44
N GLN A 33 -10.08 -28.16 -14.33
CA GLN A 33 -10.50 -28.80 -13.08
C GLN A 33 -11.35 -27.82 -12.25
N ARG A 34 -12.57 -28.24 -11.87
CA ARG A 34 -13.37 -27.49 -10.92
C ARG A 34 -12.80 -27.67 -9.52
N ILE A 35 -12.44 -26.58 -8.85
CA ILE A 35 -11.98 -26.58 -7.46
C ILE A 35 -13.22 -26.51 -6.56
N ASN A 36 -13.67 -27.67 -6.05
CA ASN A 36 -14.87 -27.75 -5.20
C ASN A 36 -14.58 -27.62 -3.70
N ASN A 37 -13.32 -27.74 -3.26
CA ASN A 37 -12.92 -27.54 -1.88
C ASN A 37 -12.16 -26.24 -1.74
N VAL A 38 -12.90 -25.14 -1.65
CA VAL A 38 -12.35 -23.88 -1.22
C VAL A 38 -12.17 -23.98 0.30
N THR A 39 -10.96 -24.25 0.74
CA THR A 39 -10.56 -23.81 2.07
C THR A 39 -10.85 -22.32 2.09
N ASN A 40 -11.62 -21.84 3.06
CA ASN A 40 -11.97 -20.43 3.16
C ASN A 40 -10.69 -19.59 3.23
N ILE A 41 -10.25 -19.09 2.08
CA ILE A 41 -9.13 -18.15 1.99
C ILE A 41 -9.77 -16.78 2.14
N THR A 42 -9.35 -16.06 3.16
CA THR A 42 -9.82 -14.68 3.37
C THR A 42 -8.88 -13.73 2.62
N TYR A 43 -9.43 -13.00 1.67
CA TYR A 43 -8.75 -11.89 1.02
C TYR A 43 -9.05 -10.60 1.80
N HIS A 44 -8.02 -9.89 2.19
CA HIS A 44 -8.13 -8.58 2.81
C HIS A 44 -7.79 -7.50 1.79
N VAL A 45 -8.77 -6.70 1.42
CA VAL A 45 -8.57 -5.55 0.50
C VAL A 45 -8.26 -4.29 1.30
N CYS A 46 -8.82 -4.17 2.50
CA CYS A 46 -8.37 -3.25 3.54
C CYS A 46 -8.53 -3.95 4.87
N HIS A 47 -7.56 -3.79 5.76
CA HIS A 47 -7.55 -4.56 7.00
C HIS A 47 -8.22 -3.79 8.12
N SER A 48 -9.48 -4.08 8.40
CA SER A 48 -10.11 -3.77 9.69
C SER A 48 -9.86 -4.93 10.67
N SER A 49 -8.63 -5.17 11.12
CA SER A 49 -8.44 -6.16 12.17
C SER A 49 -8.74 -5.55 13.53
N ARG A 50 -9.54 -6.25 14.31
CA ARG A 50 -9.78 -5.95 15.73
C ARG A 50 -8.55 -6.22 16.62
N GLN A 51 -7.39 -6.57 16.04
CA GLN A 51 -6.15 -6.73 16.79
C GLN A 51 -5.36 -5.43 16.79
N PRO A 52 -4.80 -5.03 17.94
CA PRO A 52 -3.97 -3.83 18.05
C PRO A 52 -2.60 -4.11 17.41
N HIS A 53 -2.56 -4.16 16.08
CA HIS A 53 -1.29 -4.14 15.36
C HIS A 53 -1.00 -2.68 15.02
N HIS A 54 0.07 -2.15 15.58
CA HIS A 54 0.64 -0.87 15.20
C HIS A 54 1.02 -0.94 13.72
N GLY A 55 0.73 0.11 12.97
CA GLY A 55 1.17 0.27 11.60
C GLY A 55 0.07 0.71 10.63
N SER A 56 0.46 1.60 9.75
CA SER A 56 -0.34 2.15 8.67
C SER A 56 -0.14 1.36 7.38
N LEU A 57 -1.17 1.26 6.54
CA LEU A 57 -1.15 0.52 5.29
C LEU A 57 -0.52 1.35 4.17
N ILE A 58 0.38 0.75 3.39
CA ILE A 58 0.84 1.28 2.11
C ILE A 58 -0.02 0.66 1.02
N ASP A 59 -0.79 1.47 0.28
CA ASP A 59 -1.80 0.99 -0.66
C ASP A 59 -1.60 1.57 -2.05
N GLY A 60 -1.32 0.68 -3.01
CA GLY A 60 -1.22 1.02 -4.44
C GLY A 60 -2.56 1.26 -5.12
N GLY A 61 -3.67 0.82 -4.52
CA GLY A 61 -5.02 1.03 -5.05
C GLY A 61 -5.70 2.31 -4.52
N ALA A 62 -5.09 2.99 -3.55
CA ALA A 62 -5.60 4.26 -3.05
C ALA A 62 -5.02 5.43 -3.87
N ASN A 63 -5.87 6.34 -4.34
CA ASN A 63 -5.46 7.53 -5.08
C ASN A 63 -5.18 8.76 -4.19
N GLY A 64 -5.46 8.68 -2.88
CA GLY A 64 -5.16 9.70 -1.87
C GLY A 64 -4.99 9.09 -0.49
N GLY A 65 -4.25 9.77 0.38
CA GLY A 65 -4.03 9.34 1.75
C GLY A 65 -5.25 9.55 2.64
N MET A 66 -5.51 8.60 3.53
CA MET A 66 -6.55 8.69 4.54
C MET A 66 -5.96 8.42 5.92
N SER A 67 -6.15 9.32 6.86
CA SER A 67 -5.59 9.20 8.21
C SER A 67 -6.58 8.64 9.22
N GLY A 68 -6.10 7.67 10.01
CA GLY A 68 -6.82 6.99 11.06
C GLY A 68 -6.56 7.57 12.46
N SER A 69 -6.56 6.68 13.46
CA SER A 69 -6.28 7.01 14.86
C SER A 69 -4.80 6.84 15.26
N ASP A 70 -3.97 6.41 14.32
CA ASP A 70 -2.53 6.15 14.49
C ASP A 70 -1.64 7.37 14.17
N VAL A 71 -2.25 8.55 14.10
CA VAL A 71 -1.59 9.84 13.85
C VAL A 71 -2.10 10.93 14.80
N GLN A 72 -1.32 12.00 14.92
CA GLN A 72 -1.74 13.26 15.53
C GLN A 72 -2.07 14.28 14.43
N VAL A 73 -3.22 14.96 14.53
CA VAL A 73 -3.59 16.04 13.61
C VAL A 73 -2.83 17.30 14.01
N ILE A 74 -2.05 17.84 13.08
CA ILE A 74 -1.30 19.10 13.29
C ILE A 74 -2.11 20.30 12.83
N LYS A 75 -2.73 20.18 11.63
CA LYS A 75 -3.44 21.26 10.98
C LYS A 75 -4.59 20.71 10.17
N THR A 76 -5.71 21.38 10.21
CA THR A 76 -6.88 21.07 9.40
C THR A 76 -7.11 22.18 8.39
N THR A 77 -7.41 21.82 7.14
CA THR A 77 -7.74 22.79 6.07
C THR A 77 -9.25 23.03 6.03
N LEU A 78 -9.69 23.93 5.18
CA LEU A 78 -11.14 24.12 4.89
C LEU A 78 -11.65 23.16 3.79
N CYS A 79 -10.72 22.44 3.14
CA CYS A 79 -11.06 21.49 2.08
C CYS A 79 -11.58 20.17 2.69
N LYS A 80 -12.46 19.52 1.93
CA LYS A 80 -13.01 18.21 2.27
C LYS A 80 -12.87 17.25 1.11
N ALA A 81 -12.85 15.97 1.40
CA ALA A 81 -12.86 14.90 0.41
C ALA A 81 -13.95 13.87 0.72
N ASP A 82 -14.50 13.32 -0.34
CA ASP A 82 -15.32 12.11 -0.28
C ASP A 82 -14.42 10.92 -0.62
N VAL A 83 -14.43 9.90 0.23
CA VAL A 83 -13.67 8.68 0.02
C VAL A 83 -14.63 7.55 -0.31
N THR A 84 -14.47 6.98 -1.50
CA THR A 84 -15.29 5.86 -1.97
C THR A 84 -14.45 4.58 -1.99
N GLY A 85 -14.94 3.55 -1.33
CA GLY A 85 -14.33 2.22 -1.30
C GLY A 85 -15.08 1.23 -2.19
N LEU A 86 -14.74 -0.05 -2.03
CA LEU A 86 -15.43 -1.14 -2.71
C LEU A 86 -16.90 -1.21 -2.32
N ALA A 87 -17.74 -1.68 -3.26
CA ALA A 87 -19.19 -1.86 -3.06
C ALA A 87 -19.94 -0.57 -2.68
N GLU A 88 -19.52 0.57 -3.23
CA GLU A 88 -20.16 1.89 -3.04
C GLU A 88 -20.16 2.39 -1.57
N HIS A 89 -19.36 1.80 -0.70
CA HIS A 89 -19.12 2.35 0.61
C HIS A 89 -18.42 3.70 0.49
N ALA A 90 -19.14 4.77 0.79
CA ALA A 90 -18.58 6.12 0.75
C ALA A 90 -18.59 6.74 2.16
N VAL A 91 -17.48 7.37 2.51
CA VAL A 91 -17.40 8.27 3.66
C VAL A 91 -17.26 9.68 3.11
N LYS A 92 -18.23 10.52 3.45
CA LYS A 92 -18.33 11.87 2.86
C LYS A 92 -17.84 12.94 3.83
N ASP A 93 -17.50 14.09 3.24
CA ASP A 93 -17.16 15.31 3.97
C ASP A 93 -15.96 15.15 4.93
N LEU A 94 -15.03 14.24 4.63
CA LEU A 94 -13.81 14.09 5.43
C LEU A 94 -12.94 15.35 5.29
N GLN A 95 -12.51 15.86 6.45
CA GLN A 95 -11.67 17.06 6.49
C GLN A 95 -10.27 16.73 5.98
N ILE A 96 -9.74 17.52 5.05
CA ILE A 96 -8.34 17.41 4.64
C ILE A 96 -7.45 18.02 5.71
N SER A 97 -6.46 17.26 6.14
CA SER A 97 -5.60 17.61 7.27
C SER A 97 -4.12 17.32 6.98
N THR A 98 -3.25 18.00 7.73
CA THR A 98 -1.87 17.63 7.93
C THR A 98 -1.77 16.82 9.21
N VAL A 99 -1.16 15.65 9.12
CA VAL A 99 -1.03 14.72 10.24
C VAL A 99 0.42 14.32 10.47
N ALA A 100 0.74 13.96 11.70
CA ALA A 100 2.05 13.46 12.13
C ALA A 100 1.94 12.04 12.65
N GLY A 101 2.93 11.20 12.30
CA GLY A 101 3.13 9.88 12.86
C GLY A 101 4.57 9.69 13.33
N LEU A 102 4.77 9.07 14.49
CA LEU A 102 6.10 8.63 14.90
C LEU A 102 6.42 7.33 14.16
N ILE A 103 7.53 7.32 13.44
CA ILE A 103 8.00 6.23 12.58
C ILE A 103 9.44 5.87 12.91
N GLU A 104 9.81 4.61 12.66
CA GLU A 104 11.21 4.17 12.72
C GLU A 104 11.86 4.29 11.35
N THR A 105 13.04 4.90 11.31
CA THR A 105 13.84 5.04 10.09
C THR A 105 15.21 4.40 10.25
N SER A 106 15.96 4.29 9.16
CA SER A 106 17.38 3.85 9.21
C SER A 106 18.29 4.73 10.09
N SER A 107 17.85 5.94 10.41
CA SER A 107 18.58 6.91 11.23
C SER A 107 18.00 7.04 12.65
N GLY A 108 17.05 6.20 13.02
CA GLY A 108 16.33 6.23 14.29
C GLY A 108 14.92 6.80 14.18
N PRO A 109 14.24 7.02 15.32
CA PRO A 109 12.88 7.54 15.34
C PRO A 109 12.80 8.92 14.72
N SER A 110 11.73 9.17 13.97
CA SER A 110 11.46 10.42 13.26
C SER A 110 9.97 10.70 13.23
N ILE A 111 9.58 11.95 13.07
CA ILE A 111 8.20 12.35 12.88
C ILE A 111 7.91 12.45 11.39
N GLY A 112 7.12 11.51 10.87
CA GLY A 112 6.60 11.58 9.50
C GLY A 112 5.47 12.60 9.42
N ILE A 113 5.58 13.58 8.53
CA ILE A 113 4.56 14.59 8.27
C ILE A 113 3.88 14.27 6.94
N PHE A 114 2.56 14.13 7.00
CA PHE A 114 1.73 13.81 5.85
C PHE A 114 0.70 14.91 5.64
N HIS A 115 0.84 15.67 4.57
CA HIS A 115 -0.11 16.70 4.16
C HIS A 115 -1.19 16.12 3.25
N GLN A 116 -2.31 16.82 3.13
CA GLN A 116 -3.41 16.50 2.19
C GLN A 116 -4.03 15.11 2.42
N TYR A 117 -4.18 14.69 3.68
CA TYR A 117 -4.83 13.44 4.05
C TYR A 117 -6.29 13.68 4.45
N ALA A 118 -7.20 12.86 3.93
CA ALA A 118 -8.59 12.83 4.38
C ALA A 118 -8.65 12.23 5.79
N HIS A 119 -9.04 13.01 6.80
CA HIS A 119 -9.01 12.58 8.20
C HIS A 119 -10.28 11.87 8.62
N LEU A 120 -10.20 10.55 8.82
CA LEU A 120 -11.27 9.71 9.34
C LEU A 120 -11.26 9.66 10.88
N GLY A 121 -10.09 9.71 11.51
CA GLY A 121 -9.90 9.69 12.95
C GLY A 121 -10.12 8.33 13.62
N THR A 122 -10.45 7.30 12.86
CA THR A 122 -10.64 5.92 13.35
C THR A 122 -9.93 4.93 12.45
N GLY A 123 -9.58 3.76 12.98
CA GLY A 123 -8.87 2.73 12.24
C GLY A 123 -7.42 3.12 11.98
N LYS A 124 -6.85 2.57 10.93
CA LYS A 124 -5.46 2.77 10.51
C LYS A 124 -5.36 3.80 9.41
N THR A 125 -4.26 4.50 9.37
CA THR A 125 -3.89 5.33 8.23
C THR A 125 -3.61 4.47 7.01
N ILE A 126 -4.06 4.94 5.85
CA ILE A 126 -3.80 4.39 4.52
C ILE A 126 -2.99 5.42 3.76
N HIS A 127 -1.79 5.04 3.33
CA HIS A 127 -0.92 5.87 2.51
C HIS A 127 -1.10 5.49 1.05
N SER A 128 -1.48 6.46 0.20
CA SER A 128 -1.47 6.30 -1.24
C SER A 128 -0.03 6.23 -1.75
N THR A 129 0.32 5.14 -2.46
CA THR A 129 1.67 5.03 -3.05
C THR A 129 1.91 6.10 -4.10
N ASN A 130 0.88 6.52 -4.85
CA ASN A 130 1.01 7.55 -5.87
C ASN A 130 1.24 8.94 -5.25
N GLN A 131 0.54 9.26 -4.16
CA GLN A 131 0.76 10.51 -3.44
C GLN A 131 2.17 10.56 -2.81
N LEU A 132 2.69 9.45 -2.28
CA LEU A 132 4.07 9.36 -1.80
C LEU A 132 5.09 9.53 -2.93
N LYS A 133 4.88 8.83 -4.06
CA LYS A 133 5.76 8.89 -5.23
C LYS A 133 5.79 10.27 -5.88
N SER A 134 4.66 11.00 -5.91
CA SER A 134 4.63 12.37 -6.43
C SER A 134 5.50 13.34 -5.63
N PHE A 135 5.79 13.02 -4.38
CA PHE A 135 6.74 13.76 -3.52
C PHE A 135 8.17 13.20 -3.59
N GLY A 136 8.44 12.22 -4.47
CA GLY A 136 9.74 11.63 -4.67
C GLY A 136 10.08 10.48 -3.71
N VAL A 137 9.13 10.00 -2.90
CA VAL A 137 9.35 8.82 -2.06
C VAL A 137 9.30 7.56 -2.92
N GLU A 138 10.39 6.80 -2.95
CA GLU A 138 10.43 5.53 -3.65
C GLU A 138 9.78 4.43 -2.80
N VAL A 139 8.73 3.78 -3.33
CA VAL A 139 8.00 2.71 -2.64
C VAL A 139 8.45 1.35 -3.16
N LYS A 140 9.12 0.57 -2.31
CA LYS A 140 9.59 -0.82 -2.58
C LYS A 140 8.87 -1.78 -1.64
N ASP A 141 7.63 -2.08 -1.93
CA ASP A 141 6.72 -2.89 -1.12
C ASP A 141 6.79 -4.39 -1.41
N THR A 142 7.57 -4.80 -2.40
CA THR A 142 7.75 -6.21 -2.75
C THR A 142 8.31 -7.01 -1.57
N PRO A 143 7.67 -8.14 -1.19
CA PRO A 143 8.12 -8.98 -0.08
C PRO A 143 9.52 -9.55 -0.26
N HIS A 144 10.26 -9.75 0.84
CA HIS A 144 11.61 -10.35 0.81
C HIS A 144 11.64 -11.74 0.19
N ASN A 145 10.61 -12.57 0.41
CA ASN A 145 10.50 -13.89 -0.20
C ASN A 145 10.28 -13.86 -1.72
N LEU A 146 9.98 -12.69 -2.28
CA LEU A 146 9.92 -12.40 -3.71
C LEU A 146 11.11 -11.55 -4.17
N CYS A 147 12.22 -11.57 -3.41
CA CYS A 147 13.43 -10.79 -3.66
C CYS A 147 13.24 -9.26 -3.56
N GLY A 148 12.21 -8.80 -2.86
CA GLY A 148 11.96 -7.38 -2.62
C GLY A 148 12.73 -6.81 -1.42
N CYS A 149 12.67 -5.49 -1.23
CA CYS A 149 13.38 -4.75 -0.20
C CYS A 149 12.51 -4.39 1.02
N GLN A 150 11.20 -4.36 0.86
CA GLN A 150 10.20 -3.98 1.90
C GLN A 150 10.55 -2.68 2.62
N ARG A 151 10.66 -1.57 1.90
CA ARG A 151 10.98 -0.26 2.47
C ARG A 151 10.51 0.89 1.61
N LEU A 152 10.36 2.05 2.24
CA LEU A 152 10.29 3.34 1.56
C LEU A 152 11.70 3.96 1.56
N HIS A 153 12.05 4.64 0.47
CA HIS A 153 13.25 5.49 0.40
C HIS A 153 12.81 6.93 0.22
N HIS A 154 13.15 7.75 1.17
CA HIS A 154 12.87 9.17 1.14
C HIS A 154 13.98 9.93 0.40
N PRO A 155 13.70 11.00 -0.35
CA PRO A 155 14.70 11.80 -1.04
C PRO A 155 15.83 12.32 -0.13
N ASP A 156 15.54 12.61 1.12
CA ASP A 156 16.52 13.05 2.12
C ASP A 156 17.39 11.91 2.67
N GLY A 157 17.29 10.69 2.12
CA GLY A 157 18.14 9.56 2.47
C GLY A 157 17.62 8.67 3.60
N TYR A 158 16.44 8.95 4.17
CA TYR A 158 15.83 8.05 5.15
C TYR A 158 15.32 6.79 4.46
N ALA A 159 15.55 5.63 5.08
CA ALA A 159 14.92 4.38 4.70
C ALA A 159 13.96 3.93 5.81
N ILE A 160 12.71 3.70 5.46
CA ILE A 160 11.65 3.30 6.39
C ILE A 160 11.29 1.85 6.10
N PRO A 161 11.49 0.91 7.06
CA PRO A 161 11.19 -0.50 6.85
C PRO A 161 9.68 -0.74 6.76
N LEU A 162 9.28 -1.69 5.90
CA LEU A 162 7.91 -2.16 5.80
C LEU A 162 7.82 -3.59 6.30
N SER A 163 6.73 -3.92 6.99
CA SER A 163 6.39 -5.28 7.37
C SER A 163 5.25 -5.81 6.50
N ILE A 164 5.39 -7.04 5.98
CA ILE A 164 4.32 -7.70 5.23
C ILE A 164 3.47 -8.52 6.19
N ARG A 165 2.16 -8.25 6.23
CA ARG A 165 1.18 -8.97 7.05
C ARG A 165 -0.01 -9.35 6.17
N ASN A 166 -0.34 -10.62 6.11
CA ASN A 166 -1.39 -11.13 5.23
C ASN A 166 -1.25 -10.68 3.76
N GLY A 167 -0.01 -10.54 3.29
CA GLY A 167 0.30 -10.10 1.93
C GLY A 167 0.26 -8.60 1.69
N LEU A 168 -0.05 -7.78 2.70
CA LEU A 168 -0.13 -6.33 2.62
C LEU A 168 1.06 -5.65 3.31
N PRO A 169 1.62 -4.57 2.73
CA PRO A 169 2.73 -3.83 3.30
C PRO A 169 2.25 -2.80 4.35
N TYR A 170 2.91 -2.78 5.50
CA TYR A 170 2.64 -1.86 6.59
C TYR A 170 3.91 -1.14 7.01
N MET A 171 3.79 0.16 7.21
CA MET A 171 4.77 0.99 7.92
C MET A 171 4.43 1.00 9.41
N ASP A 172 5.39 0.73 10.29
CA ASP A 172 5.18 0.87 11.72
C ASP A 172 5.08 2.36 12.08
N MET A 173 3.91 2.74 12.58
CA MET A 173 3.58 4.14 12.87
C MET A 173 2.57 4.20 14.03
N HIS A 174 2.75 5.19 14.89
CA HIS A 174 1.83 5.47 15.98
C HIS A 174 1.78 7.00 16.27
N PRO A 175 0.75 7.49 16.96
CA PRO A 175 0.65 8.91 17.26
C PRO A 175 1.84 9.38 18.07
N PRO A 176 2.54 10.46 17.67
CA PRO A 176 3.59 11.03 18.48
C PRO A 176 3.01 11.72 19.71
N THR A 177 3.79 11.77 20.80
CA THR A 177 3.54 12.66 21.94
C THR A 177 4.09 14.06 21.63
N ASP A 178 3.70 15.07 22.44
CA ASP A 178 4.27 16.42 22.32
C ASP A 178 5.80 16.40 22.53
N SER A 179 6.30 15.56 23.45
CA SER A 179 7.74 15.37 23.65
C SER A 179 8.44 14.77 22.45
N ASP A 180 7.78 13.86 21.72
CA ASP A 180 8.33 13.26 20.49
C ASP A 180 8.42 14.32 19.38
N MET A 181 7.36 15.16 19.26
CA MET A 181 7.32 16.26 18.30
C MET A 181 8.46 17.28 18.51
N ASP A 182 8.84 17.52 19.76
CA ASP A 182 9.94 18.44 20.09
C ASP A 182 11.32 17.80 19.95
N SER A 183 11.42 16.46 20.06
CA SER A 183 12.72 15.78 20.23
C SER A 183 13.25 15.13 18.94
N TYR A 184 12.36 14.69 18.03
CA TYR A 184 12.76 13.94 16.85
C TYR A 184 12.75 14.79 15.57
N PRO A 185 13.58 14.44 14.56
CA PRO A 185 13.58 15.13 13.28
C PRO A 185 12.25 14.92 12.56
N HIS A 186 11.80 15.96 11.86
CA HIS A 186 10.60 15.91 11.04
C HIS A 186 10.94 15.58 9.59
N VAL A 187 10.22 14.64 9.00
CA VAL A 187 10.40 14.18 7.61
C VAL A 187 9.08 14.35 6.87
N LEU A 188 9.10 15.11 5.77
CA LEU A 188 7.92 15.41 4.96
C LEU A 188 7.71 14.29 3.93
N PHE A 189 6.57 13.64 3.92
CA PHE A 189 6.24 12.54 3.00
C PHE A 189 5.35 12.95 1.84
N THR A 190 4.69 14.09 1.93
CA THR A 190 3.78 14.60 0.89
C THR A 190 3.83 16.13 0.85
N SER A 191 3.47 16.72 -0.31
CA SER A 191 3.38 18.17 -0.47
C SER A 191 2.21 18.76 0.31
N ASP A 192 2.35 19.98 0.77
CA ASP A 192 1.27 20.80 1.34
C ASP A 192 0.37 21.45 0.27
N GLU A 193 0.78 21.39 -1.01
CA GLU A 193 -0.07 21.77 -2.13
C GLU A 193 -1.29 20.84 -2.25
N THR A 194 -2.39 21.36 -2.80
CA THR A 194 -3.60 20.57 -3.00
C THR A 194 -3.30 19.32 -3.81
N TRP A 195 -3.60 18.17 -3.25
CA TRP A 195 -3.46 16.89 -3.93
C TRP A 195 -4.65 16.65 -4.86
N ASP A 196 -4.38 16.54 -6.15
CA ASP A 196 -5.34 16.15 -7.17
C ASP A 196 -4.82 14.89 -7.88
N PRO A 197 -5.37 13.69 -7.58
CA PRO A 197 -4.93 12.46 -8.21
C PRO A 197 -5.17 12.42 -9.71
N SER A 198 -6.12 13.19 -10.26
CA SER A 198 -6.38 13.24 -11.71
C SER A 198 -5.22 13.85 -12.49
N SER A 199 -4.33 14.59 -11.83
CA SER A 199 -3.10 15.11 -12.45
C SER A 199 -2.12 14.00 -12.90
N LEU A 200 -2.37 12.76 -12.49
CA LEU A 200 -1.59 11.58 -12.89
C LEU A 200 -2.25 10.77 -14.01
N ASP A 201 -3.41 11.20 -14.49
CA ASP A 201 -4.10 10.51 -15.57
C ASP A 201 -3.33 10.72 -16.87
N ASP A 202 -2.88 9.61 -17.48
CA ASP A 202 -2.22 9.64 -18.78
C ASP A 202 -3.26 9.83 -19.88
N GLU A 203 -3.09 10.86 -20.70
CA GLU A 203 -3.80 10.97 -21.97
C GLU A 203 -3.11 10.02 -22.98
N TYR A 204 -3.62 8.80 -23.12
CA TYR A 204 -3.18 7.85 -24.15
C TYR A 204 -3.47 8.47 -25.53
N THR A 205 -2.41 8.92 -26.20
CA THR A 205 -2.51 9.32 -27.61
C THR A 205 -2.14 8.12 -28.50
N VAL A 206 -2.76 8.03 -29.69
CA VAL A 206 -2.46 6.97 -30.66
C VAL A 206 -0.96 6.92 -31.03
N LEU A 207 -0.26 8.06 -30.89
CA LEU A 207 1.19 8.19 -31.12
C LEU A 207 2.03 7.43 -30.10
N ASP A 208 1.58 7.34 -28.85
CA ASP A 208 2.33 6.61 -27.79
C ASP A 208 2.29 5.10 -28.03
N MET A 209 1.18 4.59 -28.59
CA MET A 209 1.05 3.17 -28.96
C MET A 209 1.98 2.75 -30.11
N ASP A 210 2.28 3.66 -31.05
CA ASP A 210 3.18 3.39 -32.18
C ASP A 210 4.66 3.36 -31.76
N ILE A 211 5.03 4.08 -30.70
CA ILE A 211 6.41 4.07 -30.17
C ILE A 211 6.70 2.75 -29.45
N GLU A 212 5.79 2.26 -28.62
CA GLU A 212 5.96 0.97 -27.93
C GLU A 212 5.99 -0.21 -28.90
N ALA A 213 5.25 -0.12 -30.04
CA ALA A 213 5.24 -1.16 -31.07
C ALA A 213 6.58 -1.21 -31.86
N GLN A 214 7.32 -0.12 -31.96
CA GLN A 214 8.59 -0.06 -32.65
C GLN A 214 9.77 -0.60 -31.82
N ASP A 215 9.70 -0.53 -30.50
CA ASP A 215 10.70 -1.09 -29.61
C ASP A 215 10.62 -2.62 -29.43
N LEU A 216 9.56 -3.25 -29.93
CA LEU A 216 9.33 -4.71 -29.85
C LEU A 216 9.79 -5.49 -31.11
N VAL A 217 10.42 -4.84 -32.10
CA VAL A 217 10.96 -5.52 -33.28
C VAL A 217 12.43 -5.87 -33.02
N PRO A 218 12.79 -7.18 -32.95
CA PRO A 218 14.15 -7.64 -32.71
C PRO A 218 15.10 -7.38 -33.90
#